data_1460d6502d6b48fcfe85a15b50110a8a
#
_entry.id   1460d6502d6b48fcfe85a15b50110a8a
#
_cell.length_a   1.000
_cell.length_b   1.000
_cell.length_c   1.000
_cell.angle_alpha   90.00
_cell.angle_beta   90.00
_cell.angle_gamma   90.00
#
_symmetry.space_group_name_H-M   'P 1'
#
loop_
_entity.id
_entity.type
_entity.pdbx_description
1 polymer ?
#
loop_
_entity_poly.entity_id
_entity_poly.type
_entity_poly.pdbx_seq_one_letter_code
_entity_poly.pdbx_strand_id
1 'polypeptide(L)'
;MERDIVWRLAEKDNVGQVFTIPFLRTTTDVMHQIRNYAFKLFPDNKFLPGEGQKYDNEVILEALHNCIAHQDYSQNARIIVIERENELEFRNKGGFYDGTYEDYITGERIPEKYRNPFLAQAMANIKMIDTDGFGIHKMFLSQKERYLPMPDYDKSDSQNVVLTLPGNVIDENYSLLLVEHSDIDLTTAVLLDKVQKGKPIGNDAVKMLRKEGLVEGRKPHLYVAKHIAKATSKEIEYTLKKGFDEAECREWIVKALKDHKVLSRKQINELLWGKLPIDYTDTQRLNKIGNLLMKMRRQGVIWVDEDRMWHLVES
;
A
#
# COMPACT_ATOMS: atom_id res chain seq x y z
N MET A 1 -34.41 21.67 2.15
CA MET A 1 -33.70 20.80 1.19
C MET A 1 -32.37 20.49 1.83
N GLU A 2 -32.23 19.31 2.43
CA GLU A 2 -31.02 18.94 3.15
C GLU A 2 -29.93 18.53 2.15
N ARG A 3 -28.90 19.38 2.03
CA ARG A 3 -27.71 19.10 1.21
C ARG A 3 -26.55 18.83 2.19
N ASP A 4 -26.58 17.62 2.77
CA ASP A 4 -25.65 17.26 3.85
C ASP A 4 -24.81 16.07 3.46
N ILE A 5 -23.63 15.97 4.08
CA ILE A 5 -22.82 14.75 4.14
C ILE A 5 -23.00 14.16 5.54
N VAL A 6 -23.34 12.90 5.63
CA VAL A 6 -23.43 12.16 6.88
C VAL A 6 -22.25 11.19 6.96
N TRP A 7 -21.36 11.42 7.91
CA TRP A 7 -20.35 10.44 8.27
C TRP A 7 -20.83 9.58 9.43
N ARG A 8 -20.58 8.29 9.37
CA ARG A 8 -20.94 7.31 10.41
C ARG A 8 -19.85 6.25 10.59
N LEU A 9 -19.55 5.93 11.85
CA LEU A 9 -18.74 4.78 12.23
C LEU A 9 -19.62 3.54 12.38
N ALA A 10 -19.38 2.50 11.56
CA ALA A 10 -20.27 1.33 11.49
C ALA A 10 -20.22 0.43 12.72
N GLU A 11 -19.05 0.34 13.39
CA GLU A 11 -18.82 -0.58 14.52
C GLU A 11 -19.29 -0.02 15.87
N LYS A 12 -19.74 1.22 15.93
CA LYS A 12 -20.19 1.85 17.17
C LYS A 12 -21.57 2.45 16.99
N ASP A 13 -22.50 2.01 17.82
CA ASP A 13 -23.83 2.58 17.86
C ASP A 13 -23.76 4.08 18.19
N ASN A 14 -24.48 4.89 17.41
CA ASN A 14 -24.63 6.33 17.59
C ASN A 14 -23.36 7.20 17.42
N VAL A 15 -22.30 6.70 16.81
CA VAL A 15 -21.16 7.55 16.42
C VAL A 15 -21.33 7.99 14.97
N GLY A 16 -21.73 9.22 14.78
CA GLY A 16 -21.87 9.84 13.46
C GLY A 16 -22.02 11.34 13.59
N GLN A 17 -21.76 12.02 12.48
CA GLN A 17 -21.84 13.49 12.39
C GLN A 17 -22.47 13.89 11.06
N VAL A 18 -23.28 14.96 11.10
CA VAL A 18 -23.87 15.60 9.92
C VAL A 18 -23.09 16.87 9.61
N PHE A 19 -22.64 16.97 8.39
CA PHE A 19 -21.89 18.12 7.87
C PHE A 19 -22.74 18.83 6.83
N THR A 20 -23.02 20.11 7.09
CA THR A 20 -23.86 20.93 6.21
C THR A 20 -23.01 21.75 5.24
N ILE A 21 -23.65 22.34 4.22
CA ILE A 21 -22.99 23.27 3.32
C ILE A 21 -22.36 24.46 4.07
N PRO A 22 -21.26 25.05 3.55
CA PRO A 22 -20.76 24.93 2.18
C PRO A 22 -19.76 23.78 2.00
N PHE A 23 -19.96 22.98 0.97
CA PHE A 23 -19.13 21.80 0.67
C PHE A 23 -17.63 22.08 0.57
N LEU A 24 -17.22 23.29 0.21
CA LEU A 24 -15.82 23.71 0.14
C LEU A 24 -15.05 23.49 1.45
N ARG A 25 -15.70 23.61 2.61
CA ARG A 25 -15.11 23.35 3.93
C ARG A 25 -15.45 21.96 4.42
N THR A 26 -16.67 21.56 4.20
CA THR A 26 -17.25 20.30 4.69
C THR A 26 -16.46 19.07 4.24
N THR A 27 -15.92 19.04 3.03
CA THR A 27 -15.12 17.91 2.56
C THR A 27 -13.85 17.71 3.37
N THR A 28 -13.17 18.81 3.73
CA THR A 28 -11.98 18.76 4.59
C THR A 28 -12.36 18.35 6.03
N ASP A 29 -13.48 18.84 6.55
CA ASP A 29 -13.95 18.48 7.89
C ASP A 29 -14.32 16.99 7.96
N VAL A 30 -15.00 16.45 6.95
CA VAL A 30 -15.29 15.00 6.84
C VAL A 30 -14.00 14.19 6.74
N MET A 31 -13.04 14.62 5.94
CA MET A 31 -11.74 13.93 5.82
C MET A 31 -11.02 13.89 7.18
N HIS A 32 -11.01 14.96 7.96
CA HIS A 32 -10.39 14.98 9.28
C HIS A 32 -11.14 14.13 10.32
N GLN A 33 -12.42 13.85 10.09
CA GLN A 33 -13.20 12.94 10.96
C GLN A 33 -12.84 11.48 10.74
N ILE A 34 -12.39 11.10 9.54
CA ILE A 34 -12.01 9.73 9.22
C ILE A 34 -10.72 9.37 9.97
N ARG A 35 -10.73 8.20 10.64
CA ARG A 35 -9.59 7.66 11.39
C ARG A 35 -8.51 7.13 10.44
N ASN A 36 -7.75 8.05 9.85
CA ASN A 36 -6.68 7.73 8.92
C ASN A 36 -5.33 7.60 9.63
N TYR A 37 -5.14 6.51 10.36
CA TYR A 37 -3.91 6.25 11.10
C TYR A 37 -2.86 5.53 10.24
N ALA A 38 -1.60 5.61 10.66
CA ALA A 38 -0.52 4.86 10.05
C ALA A 38 -0.68 3.36 10.35
N PHE A 39 -0.47 2.52 9.35
CA PHE A 39 -0.49 1.07 9.50
C PHE A 39 0.69 0.44 8.76
N LYS A 40 1.02 -0.79 9.12
CA LYS A 40 2.03 -1.59 8.42
C LYS A 40 1.37 -2.50 7.40
N LEU A 41 1.79 -2.37 6.15
CA LEU A 41 1.28 -3.18 5.05
C LEU A 41 1.62 -4.67 5.27
N PHE A 42 2.83 -4.95 5.75
CA PHE A 42 3.33 -6.29 6.05
C PHE A 42 3.90 -6.32 7.47
N PRO A 43 3.03 -6.50 8.52
CA PRO A 43 3.45 -6.37 9.91
C PRO A 43 4.53 -7.38 10.31
N ASP A 44 4.53 -8.56 9.71
CA ASP A 44 5.47 -9.65 10.00
C ASP A 44 6.76 -9.57 9.18
N ASN A 45 6.84 -8.68 8.19
CA ASN A 45 8.00 -8.53 7.32
C ASN A 45 8.71 -7.19 7.53
N LYS A 46 9.89 -7.23 8.14
CA LYS A 46 10.69 -6.04 8.49
C LYS A 46 11.40 -5.37 7.30
N PHE A 47 11.39 -6.01 6.13
CA PHE A 47 12.16 -5.58 4.94
C PHE A 47 11.31 -4.96 3.85
N LEU A 48 9.98 -5.11 3.93
CA LEU A 48 9.09 -4.49 2.96
C LEU A 48 8.67 -3.09 3.40
N PRO A 49 8.34 -2.18 2.45
CA PRO A 49 7.92 -0.83 2.75
C PRO A 49 6.75 -0.86 3.73
N GLY A 50 6.94 -0.23 4.86
CA GLY A 50 6.21 -0.66 5.98
C GLY A 50 5.16 0.26 6.51
N GLU A 51 5.35 1.54 6.55
CA GLU A 51 4.40 2.43 7.23
C GLU A 51 3.82 3.46 6.25
N GLY A 52 2.50 3.50 6.16
CA GLY A 52 1.76 4.47 5.41
C GLY A 52 0.43 4.79 6.11
N GLN A 53 -0.20 5.88 5.75
CA GLN A 53 -1.57 6.13 6.18
C GLN A 53 -2.49 5.06 5.59
N LYS A 54 -3.55 4.71 6.32
CA LYS A 54 -4.52 3.71 5.89
C LYS A 54 -5.18 4.06 4.55
N TYR A 55 -5.47 5.33 4.35
CA TYR A 55 -6.04 5.88 3.12
C TYR A 55 -5.18 7.03 2.60
N ASP A 56 -5.17 7.23 1.31
CA ASP A 56 -4.63 8.44 0.70
C ASP A 56 -5.63 9.58 0.86
N ASN A 57 -5.19 10.70 1.40
CA ASN A 57 -6.04 11.87 1.62
C ASN A 57 -6.59 12.45 0.30
N GLU A 58 -5.80 12.41 -0.78
CA GLU A 58 -6.26 12.87 -2.09
C GLU A 58 -7.36 11.96 -2.64
N VAL A 59 -7.27 10.65 -2.42
CA VAL A 59 -8.30 9.68 -2.80
C VAL A 59 -9.59 9.89 -1.98
N ILE A 60 -9.49 10.18 -0.68
CA ILE A 60 -10.67 10.51 0.14
C ILE A 60 -11.35 11.77 -0.38
N LEU A 61 -10.59 12.84 -0.66
CA LEU A 61 -11.13 14.09 -1.19
C LEU A 61 -11.75 13.88 -2.57
N GLU A 62 -11.09 13.14 -3.46
CA GLU A 62 -11.63 12.81 -4.78
C GLU A 62 -12.96 12.06 -4.68
N ALA A 63 -13.05 11.05 -3.79
CA ALA A 63 -14.30 10.32 -3.53
C ALA A 63 -15.44 11.24 -3.04
N LEU A 64 -15.14 12.15 -2.11
CA LEU A 64 -16.10 13.13 -1.61
C LEU A 64 -16.54 14.14 -2.68
N HIS A 65 -15.60 14.65 -3.45
CA HIS A 65 -15.86 15.59 -4.53
C HIS A 65 -16.71 14.94 -5.64
N ASN A 66 -16.44 13.68 -5.98
CA ASN A 66 -17.24 12.90 -6.93
C ASN A 66 -18.67 12.71 -6.41
N CYS A 67 -18.85 12.37 -5.13
CA CYS A 67 -20.18 12.31 -4.54
C CYS A 67 -20.94 13.61 -4.67
N ILE A 68 -20.29 14.77 -4.46
CA ILE A 68 -20.92 16.08 -4.57
C ILE A 68 -21.24 16.42 -6.02
N ALA A 69 -20.28 16.25 -6.94
CA ALA A 69 -20.44 16.61 -8.36
C ALA A 69 -21.52 15.79 -9.04
N HIS A 70 -21.67 14.51 -8.65
CA HIS A 70 -22.54 13.53 -9.32
C HIS A 70 -23.82 13.19 -8.57
N GLN A 71 -24.06 13.79 -7.36
CA GLN A 71 -25.30 13.60 -6.60
C GLN A 71 -26.53 13.98 -7.43
N ASP A 72 -27.55 13.16 -7.39
CA ASP A 72 -28.89 13.54 -7.89
C ASP A 72 -29.64 14.36 -6.82
N TYR A 73 -29.48 15.67 -6.90
CA TYR A 73 -30.08 16.60 -5.95
C TYR A 73 -31.62 16.69 -6.04
N SER A 74 -32.24 16.14 -7.13
CA SER A 74 -33.70 16.08 -7.26
C SER A 74 -34.34 15.11 -6.26
N GLN A 75 -33.57 14.12 -5.80
CA GLN A 75 -34.05 13.10 -4.86
C GLN A 75 -34.03 13.56 -3.38
N ASN A 76 -33.58 14.78 -3.08
CA ASN A 76 -33.49 15.32 -1.71
C ASN A 76 -32.80 14.38 -0.71
N ALA A 77 -31.75 13.70 -1.16
CA ALA A 77 -31.03 12.72 -0.35
C ALA A 77 -29.66 13.27 0.09
N ARG A 78 -29.15 12.71 1.16
CA ARG A 78 -27.82 13.01 1.70
C ARG A 78 -26.74 12.19 1.01
N ILE A 79 -25.51 12.71 0.97
CA ILE A 79 -24.30 11.93 0.73
C ILE A 79 -23.97 11.19 2.01
N ILE A 80 -23.59 9.90 1.90
CA ILE A 80 -23.33 9.05 3.07
C ILE A 80 -21.89 8.56 3.00
N VAL A 81 -21.15 8.74 4.08
CA VAL A 81 -19.82 8.18 4.28
C VAL A 81 -19.87 7.21 5.46
N ILE A 82 -19.56 5.94 5.22
CA ILE A 82 -19.52 4.91 6.26
C ILE A 82 -18.09 4.46 6.44
N GLU A 83 -17.56 4.68 7.63
CA GLU A 83 -16.25 4.18 8.02
C GLU A 83 -16.43 2.83 8.72
N ARG A 84 -15.74 1.81 8.19
CA ARG A 84 -15.58 0.48 8.80
C ARG A 84 -14.13 0.24 9.17
N GLU A 85 -13.88 -0.83 9.89
CA GLU A 85 -12.53 -1.19 10.32
C GLU A 85 -11.53 -1.25 9.15
N ASN A 86 -11.94 -1.83 8.02
CA ASN A 86 -11.06 -2.13 6.89
C ASN A 86 -11.40 -1.42 5.58
N GLU A 87 -12.44 -0.58 5.57
CA GLU A 87 -12.89 0.09 4.37
C GLU A 87 -13.62 1.41 4.66
N LEU A 88 -13.58 2.31 3.70
CA LEU A 88 -14.47 3.46 3.61
C LEU A 88 -15.49 3.24 2.50
N GLU A 89 -16.74 3.54 2.78
CA GLU A 89 -17.82 3.49 1.80
C GLU A 89 -18.40 4.87 1.59
N PHE A 90 -18.44 5.32 0.34
CA PHE A 90 -19.03 6.60 -0.08
C PHE A 90 -20.25 6.31 -0.94
N ARG A 91 -21.38 6.97 -0.64
CA ARG A 91 -22.63 6.78 -1.37
C ARG A 91 -23.23 8.11 -1.77
N ASN A 92 -23.65 8.20 -3.02
CA ASN A 92 -24.48 9.28 -3.52
C ASN A 92 -25.66 8.75 -4.34
N LYS A 93 -26.71 9.53 -4.46
CA LYS A 93 -27.87 9.23 -5.30
C LYS A 93 -27.62 9.53 -6.77
N GLY A 94 -28.31 8.76 -7.62
CA GLY A 94 -28.14 8.74 -9.06
C GLY A 94 -27.03 7.75 -9.45
N GLY A 95 -27.32 6.83 -10.38
CA GLY A 95 -26.31 5.92 -10.93
C GLY A 95 -25.26 6.66 -11.75
N PHE A 96 -24.33 5.94 -12.35
CA PHE A 96 -23.37 6.52 -13.30
C PHE A 96 -24.12 7.24 -14.42
N TYR A 97 -23.74 8.50 -14.68
CA TYR A 97 -24.47 9.36 -15.61
C TYR A 97 -23.92 9.30 -17.04
N ASP A 98 -22.63 9.10 -17.17
CA ASP A 98 -21.90 8.97 -18.43
C ASP A 98 -20.99 7.75 -18.35
N GLY A 99 -21.35 6.66 -19.04
CA GLY A 99 -20.62 5.40 -19.02
C GLY A 99 -20.67 4.63 -17.69
N THR A 100 -19.64 3.85 -17.44
CA THR A 100 -19.42 3.08 -16.22
C THR A 100 -18.06 3.44 -15.60
N TYR A 101 -17.80 3.01 -14.38
CA TYR A 101 -16.48 3.29 -13.74
C TYR A 101 -15.33 2.61 -14.49
N GLU A 102 -15.57 1.43 -15.09
CA GLU A 102 -14.57 0.71 -15.88
C GLU A 102 -14.02 1.53 -17.04
N ASP A 103 -14.87 2.34 -17.65
CA ASP A 103 -14.49 3.19 -18.79
C ASP A 103 -13.46 4.26 -18.43
N TYR A 104 -13.34 4.60 -17.13
CA TYR A 104 -12.47 5.67 -16.62
C TYR A 104 -11.22 5.14 -15.92
N ILE A 105 -11.07 3.82 -15.73
CA ILE A 105 -9.92 3.24 -15.02
C ILE A 105 -8.61 3.55 -15.74
N THR A 106 -8.57 3.49 -17.07
CA THR A 106 -7.36 3.74 -17.86
C THR A 106 -7.00 5.22 -17.98
N GLY A 107 -7.95 6.12 -17.68
CA GLY A 107 -7.76 7.57 -17.85
C GLY A 107 -7.86 8.06 -19.31
N GLU A 108 -8.26 7.20 -20.24
CA GLU A 108 -8.36 7.57 -21.67
C GLU A 108 -9.73 8.22 -22.02
N ARG A 109 -10.76 7.95 -21.22
CA ARG A 109 -12.09 8.47 -21.45
C ARG A 109 -12.28 9.85 -20.82
N ILE A 110 -12.74 10.80 -21.61
CA ILE A 110 -13.17 12.12 -21.17
C ILE A 110 -14.69 12.12 -20.98
N PRO A 111 -15.24 12.59 -19.84
CA PRO A 111 -16.67 12.71 -19.63
C PRO A 111 -17.32 13.67 -20.64
N GLU A 112 -18.36 13.23 -21.32
CA GLU A 112 -19.11 14.08 -22.26
C GLU A 112 -20.24 14.84 -21.58
N LYS A 113 -20.74 14.31 -20.46
CA LYS A 113 -21.93 14.83 -19.77
C LYS A 113 -21.77 14.83 -18.26
N TYR A 114 -22.23 15.88 -17.65
CA TYR A 114 -22.32 16.00 -16.20
C TYR A 114 -23.77 16.07 -15.75
N ARG A 115 -24.12 15.38 -14.66
CA ARG A 115 -25.45 15.49 -14.05
C ARG A 115 -25.73 16.90 -13.57
N ASN A 116 -24.75 17.56 -12.99
CA ASN A 116 -24.81 18.89 -12.45
C ASN A 116 -23.76 19.81 -13.12
N PRO A 117 -23.92 20.20 -14.39
CA PRO A 117 -22.87 20.86 -15.16
C PRO A 117 -22.42 22.20 -14.55
N PHE A 118 -23.37 23.00 -14.02
CA PHE A 118 -23.02 24.27 -13.36
C PHE A 118 -22.19 24.05 -12.08
N LEU A 119 -22.57 23.06 -11.26
CA LEU A 119 -21.82 22.72 -10.05
C LEU A 119 -20.43 22.17 -10.38
N ALA A 120 -20.33 21.25 -11.35
CA ALA A 120 -19.08 20.69 -11.81
C ALA A 120 -18.14 21.80 -12.29
N GLN A 121 -18.62 22.74 -13.11
CA GLN A 121 -17.83 23.88 -13.57
C GLN A 121 -17.38 24.78 -12.41
N ALA A 122 -18.24 25.03 -11.44
CA ALA A 122 -17.89 25.84 -10.27
C ALA A 122 -16.80 25.13 -9.43
N MET A 123 -16.90 23.81 -9.22
CA MET A 123 -15.91 23.02 -8.51
C MET A 123 -14.57 22.98 -9.25
N ALA A 124 -14.58 22.85 -10.58
CA ALA A 124 -13.39 22.88 -11.42
C ALA A 124 -12.66 24.24 -11.34
N ASN A 125 -13.39 25.33 -11.36
CA ASN A 125 -12.82 26.70 -11.27
C ASN A 125 -12.04 26.92 -9.97
N ILE A 126 -12.43 26.27 -8.88
CA ILE A 126 -11.75 26.32 -7.59
C ILE A 126 -10.84 25.10 -7.35
N LYS A 127 -10.58 24.30 -8.38
CA LYS A 127 -9.70 23.12 -8.36
C LYS A 127 -10.11 22.04 -7.35
N MET A 128 -11.39 21.88 -7.11
CA MET A 128 -11.92 20.75 -6.32
C MET A 128 -12.03 19.47 -7.14
N ILE A 129 -12.37 19.59 -8.42
CA ILE A 129 -12.40 18.45 -9.34
C ILE A 129 -11.60 18.72 -10.60
N ASP A 130 -11.19 17.65 -11.26
CA ASP A 130 -10.65 17.61 -12.60
C ASP A 130 -11.80 17.33 -13.58
N THR A 131 -11.89 18.05 -14.68
CA THR A 131 -12.90 17.83 -15.72
C THR A 131 -12.45 16.86 -16.82
N ASP A 132 -11.21 16.41 -16.78
CA ASP A 132 -10.62 15.57 -17.82
C ASP A 132 -10.88 14.06 -17.57
N GLY A 133 -11.61 13.70 -16.50
CA GLY A 133 -11.99 12.34 -16.20
C GLY A 133 -10.95 11.49 -15.48
N PHE A 134 -9.90 12.09 -14.98
CA PHE A 134 -8.82 11.38 -14.29
C PHE A 134 -9.12 10.97 -12.85
N GLY A 135 -10.21 11.39 -12.24
CA GLY A 135 -10.51 11.13 -10.83
C GLY A 135 -10.52 9.65 -10.46
N ILE A 136 -11.29 8.83 -11.21
CA ILE A 136 -11.32 7.37 -11.01
C ILE A 136 -9.95 6.76 -11.28
N HIS A 137 -9.28 7.14 -12.38
CA HIS A 137 -7.94 6.68 -12.71
C HIS A 137 -6.95 6.92 -11.56
N LYS A 138 -6.92 8.13 -11.01
CA LYS A 138 -6.05 8.51 -9.87
C LYS A 138 -6.32 7.64 -8.64
N MET A 139 -7.59 7.37 -8.31
CA MET A 139 -7.94 6.51 -7.19
C MET A 139 -7.42 5.07 -7.37
N PHE A 140 -7.55 4.50 -8.57
CA PHE A 140 -7.04 3.17 -8.89
C PHE A 140 -5.51 3.13 -8.90
N LEU A 141 -4.87 4.14 -9.47
CA LEU A 141 -3.41 4.25 -9.53
C LEU A 141 -2.82 4.40 -8.12
N SER A 142 -3.38 5.27 -7.27
CA SER A 142 -2.95 5.43 -5.88
C SER A 142 -3.03 4.11 -5.10
N GLN A 143 -4.11 3.34 -5.23
CA GLN A 143 -4.22 2.04 -4.58
C GLN A 143 -3.18 1.04 -5.09
N LYS A 144 -2.90 1.00 -6.41
CA LYS A 144 -1.83 0.19 -6.98
C LYS A 144 -0.46 0.56 -6.41
N GLU A 145 -0.11 1.84 -6.41
CA GLU A 145 1.18 2.35 -5.92
C GLU A 145 1.37 2.12 -4.42
N ARG A 146 0.29 1.99 -3.69
CA ARG A 146 0.26 1.67 -2.27
C ARG A 146 0.14 0.17 -1.99
N TYR A 147 0.15 -0.67 -3.03
CA TYR A 147 0.04 -2.14 -2.95
C TYR A 147 -1.24 -2.63 -2.26
N LEU A 148 -2.30 -1.83 -2.30
CA LEU A 148 -3.59 -2.09 -1.69
C LEU A 148 -4.61 -2.58 -2.73
N PRO A 149 -5.69 -3.25 -2.29
CA PRO A 149 -6.77 -3.63 -3.19
C PRO A 149 -7.41 -2.43 -3.86
N MET A 150 -7.89 -2.61 -5.09
CA MET A 150 -8.49 -1.56 -5.90
C MET A 150 -9.82 -1.05 -5.31
N PRO A 151 -10.21 0.20 -5.60
CA PRO A 151 -11.54 0.70 -5.31
C PRO A 151 -12.62 -0.19 -5.94
N ASP A 152 -13.77 -0.26 -5.32
CA ASP A 152 -14.86 -1.16 -5.69
C ASP A 152 -16.18 -0.41 -5.86
N TYR A 153 -16.86 -0.66 -6.94
CA TYR A 153 -18.16 -0.03 -7.26
C TYR A 153 -19.29 -1.06 -7.42
N ASP A 154 -19.08 -2.33 -7.09
CA ASP A 154 -20.03 -3.43 -7.31
C ASP A 154 -21.37 -3.24 -6.60
N LYS A 155 -21.42 -2.44 -5.53
CA LYS A 155 -22.65 -2.11 -4.82
C LYS A 155 -23.47 -0.99 -5.50
N SER A 156 -22.96 -0.44 -6.61
CA SER A 156 -23.66 0.60 -7.38
C SER A 156 -24.78 0.00 -8.22
N ASP A 157 -25.81 0.79 -8.42
CA ASP A 157 -26.96 0.46 -9.27
C ASP A 157 -27.45 1.68 -10.07
N SER A 158 -28.60 1.58 -10.72
CA SER A 158 -29.17 2.69 -11.49
C SER A 158 -29.61 3.88 -10.62
N GLN A 159 -29.72 3.72 -9.29
CA GLN A 159 -30.20 4.73 -8.36
C GLN A 159 -29.12 5.26 -7.43
N ASN A 160 -28.00 4.56 -7.31
CA ASN A 160 -26.95 4.89 -6.37
C ASN A 160 -25.57 4.59 -6.96
N VAL A 161 -24.62 5.48 -6.73
CA VAL A 161 -23.20 5.14 -6.83
C VAL A 161 -22.69 4.83 -5.43
N VAL A 162 -22.04 3.69 -5.29
CA VAL A 162 -21.43 3.23 -4.03
C VAL A 162 -19.99 2.87 -4.29
N LEU A 163 -19.08 3.71 -3.83
CA LEU A 163 -17.64 3.46 -3.84
C LEU A 163 -17.24 2.83 -2.52
N THR A 164 -16.59 1.69 -2.55
CA THR A 164 -15.87 1.10 -1.41
C THR A 164 -14.37 1.24 -1.64
N LEU A 165 -13.69 1.91 -0.72
CA LEU A 165 -12.23 2.10 -0.72
C LEU A 165 -11.61 1.20 0.34
N PRO A 166 -10.90 0.11 -0.02
CA PRO A 166 -10.22 -0.75 0.94
C PRO A 166 -9.04 -0.02 1.58
N GLY A 167 -8.87 -0.22 2.89
CA GLY A 167 -7.76 0.33 3.68
C GLY A 167 -6.81 -0.72 4.23
N ASN A 168 -6.98 -1.99 3.87
CA ASN A 168 -6.17 -3.11 4.34
C ASN A 168 -5.88 -4.08 3.21
N VAL A 169 -4.86 -4.90 3.39
CA VAL A 169 -4.55 -6.05 2.52
C VAL A 169 -5.66 -7.09 2.63
N ILE A 170 -6.13 -7.59 1.49
CA ILE A 170 -7.09 -8.71 1.38
C ILE A 170 -6.31 -10.02 1.17
N ASP A 171 -5.39 -10.03 0.20
CA ASP A 171 -4.50 -11.15 -0.10
C ASP A 171 -3.05 -10.65 -0.12
N GLU A 172 -2.22 -11.18 0.79
CA GLU A 172 -0.81 -10.81 0.86
C GLU A 172 -0.06 -11.14 -0.44
N ASN A 173 -0.44 -12.22 -1.16
CA ASN A 173 0.21 -12.56 -2.42
C ASN A 173 -0.02 -11.49 -3.49
N TYR A 174 -1.21 -10.86 -3.51
CA TYR A 174 -1.50 -9.74 -4.40
C TYR A 174 -0.61 -8.53 -4.08
N SER A 175 -0.56 -8.12 -2.82
CA SER A 175 0.24 -6.98 -2.40
C SER A 175 1.75 -7.21 -2.60
N LEU A 176 2.25 -8.43 -2.31
CA LEU A 176 3.64 -8.81 -2.56
C LEU A 176 3.97 -8.79 -4.06
N LEU A 177 3.06 -9.30 -4.89
CA LEU A 177 3.24 -9.29 -6.34
C LEU A 177 3.37 -7.87 -6.89
N LEU A 178 2.56 -6.92 -6.40
CA LEU A 178 2.67 -5.52 -6.79
C LEU A 178 3.98 -4.86 -6.33
N VAL A 179 4.51 -5.27 -5.17
CA VAL A 179 5.83 -4.80 -4.68
C VAL A 179 6.96 -5.32 -5.58
N GLU A 180 6.92 -6.61 -5.94
CA GLU A 180 7.95 -7.25 -6.76
C GLU A 180 7.94 -6.77 -8.21
N HIS A 181 6.75 -6.55 -8.74
CA HIS A 181 6.50 -6.12 -10.11
C HIS A 181 5.89 -4.72 -10.14
N SER A 182 6.66 -3.73 -9.69
CA SER A 182 6.22 -2.32 -9.66
C SER A 182 5.86 -1.76 -11.06
N ASP A 183 6.36 -2.39 -12.12
CA ASP A 183 6.14 -2.09 -13.54
C ASP A 183 4.83 -2.68 -14.10
N ILE A 184 4.11 -3.53 -13.34
CA ILE A 184 2.79 -4.03 -13.76
C ILE A 184 1.89 -2.86 -14.13
N ASP A 185 1.28 -2.92 -15.33
CA ASP A 185 0.32 -1.92 -15.76
C ASP A 185 -0.97 -1.95 -14.92
N LEU A 186 -1.71 -0.85 -14.93
CA LEU A 186 -2.91 -0.71 -14.10
C LEU A 186 -4.01 -1.72 -14.49
N THR A 187 -4.15 -2.04 -15.77
CA THR A 187 -5.15 -3.00 -16.25
C THR A 187 -4.88 -4.39 -15.70
N THR A 188 -3.63 -4.83 -15.73
CA THR A 188 -3.21 -6.11 -15.16
C THR A 188 -3.40 -6.13 -13.63
N ALA A 189 -3.07 -5.04 -12.92
CA ALA A 189 -3.30 -4.94 -11.48
C ALA A 189 -4.80 -5.01 -11.12
N VAL A 190 -5.68 -4.39 -11.91
CA VAL A 190 -7.14 -4.49 -11.74
C VAL A 190 -7.65 -5.92 -11.98
N LEU A 191 -7.13 -6.63 -12.98
CA LEU A 191 -7.48 -8.03 -13.21
C LEU A 191 -7.06 -8.93 -12.06
N LEU A 192 -5.86 -8.71 -11.49
CA LEU A 192 -5.38 -9.41 -10.31
C LEU A 192 -6.21 -9.10 -9.07
N ASP A 193 -6.63 -7.84 -8.91
CA ASP A 193 -7.55 -7.45 -7.85
C ASP A 193 -8.91 -8.17 -7.95
N LYS A 194 -9.46 -8.28 -9.18
CA LYS A 194 -10.67 -9.08 -9.41
C LYS A 194 -10.46 -10.54 -8.99
N VAL A 195 -9.29 -11.12 -9.25
CA VAL A 195 -8.95 -12.49 -8.84
C VAL A 195 -8.89 -12.63 -7.31
N GLN A 196 -8.19 -11.75 -6.59
CA GLN A 196 -8.12 -11.82 -5.13
C GLN A 196 -9.50 -11.66 -4.46
N LYS A 197 -10.40 -10.88 -5.08
CA LYS A 197 -11.78 -10.67 -4.61
C LYS A 197 -12.74 -11.78 -5.06
N GLY A 198 -12.25 -12.83 -5.75
CA GLY A 198 -13.08 -13.91 -6.28
C GLY A 198 -14.05 -13.48 -7.39
N LYS A 199 -13.81 -12.34 -8.03
CA LYS A 199 -14.64 -11.81 -9.11
C LYS A 199 -14.33 -12.50 -10.44
N PRO A 200 -15.33 -12.65 -11.33
CA PRO A 200 -15.11 -13.26 -12.64
C PRO A 200 -14.25 -12.36 -13.54
N ILE A 201 -13.32 -12.97 -14.27
CA ILE A 201 -12.53 -12.33 -15.33
C ILE A 201 -12.70 -13.07 -16.66
N GLY A 202 -12.48 -12.38 -17.77
CA GLY A 202 -12.60 -12.93 -19.12
C GLY A 202 -11.61 -14.10 -19.38
N ASN A 203 -11.91 -14.97 -20.36
CA ASN A 203 -11.04 -16.11 -20.66
C ASN A 203 -9.69 -15.67 -21.19
N ASP A 204 -9.63 -14.60 -21.96
CA ASP A 204 -8.38 -14.11 -22.54
C ASP A 204 -7.50 -13.45 -21.46
N ALA A 205 -8.11 -12.74 -20.50
CA ALA A 205 -7.42 -12.25 -19.32
C ALA A 205 -6.81 -13.41 -18.49
N VAL A 206 -7.55 -14.50 -18.29
CA VAL A 206 -7.02 -15.70 -17.60
C VAL A 206 -5.83 -16.29 -18.34
N LYS A 207 -5.91 -16.39 -19.69
CA LYS A 207 -4.79 -16.92 -20.50
C LYS A 207 -3.56 -16.02 -20.40
N MET A 208 -3.74 -14.71 -20.46
CA MET A 208 -2.67 -13.73 -20.33
C MET A 208 -2.00 -13.84 -18.96
N LEU A 209 -2.76 -13.72 -17.87
CA LEU A 209 -2.23 -13.80 -16.51
C LEU A 209 -1.53 -15.14 -16.19
N ARG A 210 -2.03 -16.26 -16.76
CA ARG A 210 -1.35 -17.55 -16.63
C ARG A 210 -0.05 -17.64 -17.41
N LYS A 211 -0.01 -17.06 -18.62
CA LYS A 211 1.22 -17.04 -19.43
C LYS A 211 2.33 -16.28 -18.71
N GLU A 212 1.96 -15.24 -17.97
CA GLU A 212 2.87 -14.42 -17.16
C GLU A 212 3.13 -15.04 -15.77
N GLY A 213 2.48 -16.16 -15.44
CA GLY A 213 2.67 -16.83 -14.16
C GLY A 213 2.04 -16.08 -12.96
N LEU A 214 1.15 -15.15 -13.20
CA LEU A 214 0.57 -14.27 -12.16
C LEU A 214 -0.63 -14.88 -11.43
N VAL A 215 -1.30 -15.87 -12.04
CA VAL A 215 -2.46 -16.56 -11.45
C VAL A 215 -2.39 -18.06 -11.60
N GLU A 216 -2.94 -18.75 -10.61
CA GLU A 216 -3.07 -20.21 -10.54
C GLU A 216 -4.52 -20.63 -10.33
N GLY A 217 -4.78 -21.95 -10.33
CA GLY A 217 -6.11 -22.51 -10.13
C GLY A 217 -6.89 -22.67 -11.43
N ARG A 218 -8.17 -23.06 -11.32
CA ARG A 218 -9.09 -23.25 -12.43
C ARG A 218 -10.38 -22.48 -12.16
N LYS A 219 -10.98 -21.92 -13.21
CA LYS A 219 -12.30 -21.28 -13.07
C LYS A 219 -13.30 -22.25 -12.42
N PRO A 220 -14.14 -21.78 -11.49
CA PRO A 220 -14.26 -20.39 -11.00
C PRO A 220 -13.23 -20.00 -9.92
N HIS A 221 -12.41 -20.93 -9.44
CA HIS A 221 -11.48 -20.73 -8.31
C HIS A 221 -10.08 -20.37 -8.82
N LEU A 222 -9.91 -19.12 -9.22
CA LEU A 222 -8.60 -18.54 -9.53
C LEU A 222 -8.06 -17.84 -8.27
N TYR A 223 -6.74 -17.85 -8.13
CA TYR A 223 -6.04 -17.12 -7.06
C TYR A 223 -4.71 -16.56 -7.58
N VAL A 224 -4.21 -15.54 -6.94
CA VAL A 224 -2.91 -14.94 -7.26
C VAL A 224 -1.82 -15.96 -6.97
N ALA A 225 -0.84 -16.05 -7.86
CA ALA A 225 0.17 -17.12 -7.83
C ALA A 225 1.01 -17.08 -6.55
N LYS A 226 0.94 -18.16 -5.78
CA LYS A 226 1.65 -18.29 -4.49
C LYS A 226 3.14 -18.50 -4.62
N HIS A 227 3.61 -19.01 -5.78
CA HIS A 227 5.02 -19.34 -5.95
C HIS A 227 5.90 -18.08 -6.06
N ILE A 228 5.39 -16.97 -6.59
CA ILE A 228 6.10 -15.67 -6.61
C ILE A 228 6.31 -15.21 -5.17
N ALA A 229 5.25 -15.09 -4.39
CA ALA A 229 5.34 -14.72 -2.98
C ALA A 229 6.20 -15.70 -2.15
N LYS A 230 6.13 -17.01 -2.46
CA LYS A 230 6.99 -18.03 -1.81
C LYS A 230 8.44 -17.96 -2.25
N ALA A 231 8.74 -17.66 -3.52
CA ALA A 231 10.11 -17.50 -3.98
C ALA A 231 10.76 -16.30 -3.28
N THR A 232 10.08 -15.16 -3.23
CA THR A 232 10.57 -13.97 -2.52
C THR A 232 10.65 -14.17 -1.02
N SER A 233 9.63 -14.77 -0.40
CA SER A 233 9.69 -15.11 1.03
C SER A 233 10.80 -16.12 1.32
N LYS A 234 11.03 -17.12 0.44
CA LYS A 234 12.14 -18.07 0.59
C LYS A 234 13.49 -17.44 0.30
N GLU A 235 13.62 -16.52 -0.65
CA GLU A 235 14.86 -15.79 -0.90
C GLU A 235 15.17 -14.85 0.24
N ILE A 236 14.18 -14.14 0.77
CA ILE A 236 14.29 -13.31 1.97
C ILE A 236 14.61 -14.21 3.17
N GLU A 237 13.88 -15.29 3.37
CA GLU A 237 14.13 -16.27 4.45
C GLU A 237 15.50 -16.95 4.28
N TYR A 238 15.90 -17.30 3.05
CA TYR A 238 17.23 -17.83 2.76
C TYR A 238 18.33 -16.82 3.02
N THR A 239 18.14 -15.55 2.63
CA THR A 239 19.07 -14.45 2.90
C THR A 239 19.18 -14.18 4.41
N LEU A 240 18.04 -14.20 5.12
CA LEU A 240 18.02 -14.08 6.59
C LEU A 240 18.66 -15.29 7.28
N LYS A 241 18.42 -16.51 6.79
CA LYS A 241 19.04 -17.73 7.32
C LYS A 241 20.53 -17.81 6.98
N LYS A 242 20.90 -17.38 5.77
CA LYS A 242 22.30 -17.32 5.37
C LYS A 242 23.07 -16.25 6.14
N GLY A 243 22.39 -15.12 6.48
CA GLY A 243 23.03 -13.92 7.00
C GLY A 243 23.97 -13.29 5.97
N PHE A 244 24.61 -12.22 6.32
CA PHE A 244 25.67 -11.64 5.50
C PHE A 244 26.88 -12.59 5.45
N ASP A 245 27.52 -12.66 4.29
CA ASP A 245 28.71 -13.47 4.18
C ASP A 245 29.90 -12.88 4.98
N GLU A 246 30.97 -13.64 5.07
CA GLU A 246 32.14 -13.22 5.87
C GLU A 246 32.81 -11.97 5.30
N ALA A 247 32.78 -11.79 3.98
CA ALA A 247 33.36 -10.63 3.30
C ALA A 247 32.55 -9.36 3.62
N GLU A 248 31.23 -9.44 3.56
CA GLU A 248 30.32 -8.36 3.90
C GLU A 248 30.43 -7.95 5.38
N CYS A 249 30.48 -8.93 6.30
CA CYS A 249 30.69 -8.65 7.73
C CYS A 249 32.04 -7.97 7.99
N ARG A 250 33.07 -8.33 7.23
CA ARG A 250 34.39 -7.71 7.30
C ARG A 250 34.34 -6.24 6.84
N GLU A 251 33.68 -5.95 5.74
CA GLU A 251 33.51 -4.58 5.23
C GLU A 251 32.82 -3.68 6.25
N TRP A 252 31.78 -4.18 6.92
CA TRP A 252 31.09 -3.44 7.99
C TRP A 252 32.02 -3.11 9.17
N ILE A 253 32.85 -4.05 9.60
CA ILE A 253 33.83 -3.80 10.68
C ILE A 253 34.86 -2.75 10.22
N VAL A 254 35.41 -2.89 9.03
CA VAL A 254 36.42 -1.95 8.48
C VAL A 254 35.81 -0.54 8.35
N LYS A 255 34.58 -0.43 7.84
CA LYS A 255 33.90 0.85 7.73
C LYS A 255 33.67 1.49 9.10
N ALA A 256 33.16 0.74 10.06
CA ALA A 256 32.92 1.25 11.41
C ALA A 256 34.22 1.67 12.11
N LEU A 257 35.33 0.95 11.94
CA LEU A 257 36.63 1.33 12.45
C LEU A 257 37.20 2.57 11.74
N LYS A 258 36.92 2.77 10.46
CA LYS A 258 37.29 4.03 9.76
C LYS A 258 36.55 5.22 10.33
N ASP A 259 35.26 5.06 10.59
CA ASP A 259 34.38 6.14 11.06
C ASP A 259 34.63 6.48 12.55
N HIS A 260 34.83 5.48 13.39
CA HIS A 260 34.93 5.64 14.84
C HIS A 260 36.37 5.47 15.41
N LYS A 261 37.33 5.10 14.57
CA LYS A 261 38.76 4.84 14.86
C LYS A 261 39.00 3.65 15.79
N VAL A 262 38.15 3.44 16.78
CA VAL A 262 38.28 2.38 17.77
C VAL A 262 36.92 1.82 18.15
N LEU A 263 36.82 0.49 18.33
CA LEU A 263 35.59 -0.19 18.74
C LEU A 263 35.87 -1.24 19.81
N SER A 264 35.01 -1.29 20.82
CA SER A 264 35.02 -2.38 21.81
C SER A 264 34.41 -3.66 21.21
N ARG A 265 34.75 -4.80 21.85
CA ARG A 265 34.13 -6.09 21.48
C ARG A 265 32.58 -6.04 21.50
N LYS A 266 32.02 -5.33 22.50
CA LYS A 266 30.57 -5.17 22.64
C LYS A 266 29.96 -4.42 21.45
N GLN A 267 30.56 -3.31 21.04
CA GLN A 267 30.09 -2.53 19.89
C GLN A 267 30.16 -3.31 18.58
N ILE A 268 31.22 -4.11 18.37
CA ILE A 268 31.33 -4.99 17.20
C ILE A 268 30.24 -6.09 17.21
N ASN A 269 29.97 -6.66 18.40
CA ASN A 269 28.87 -7.62 18.52
C ASN A 269 27.53 -6.97 18.17
N GLU A 270 27.22 -5.79 18.71
CA GLU A 270 25.99 -5.04 18.40
C GLU A 270 25.88 -4.69 16.90
N LEU A 271 26.99 -4.25 16.29
CA LEU A 271 27.06 -3.95 14.86
C LEU A 271 26.69 -5.15 13.97
N LEU A 272 27.13 -6.35 14.33
CA LEU A 272 26.95 -7.55 13.52
C LEU A 272 25.76 -8.42 13.94
N TRP A 273 25.15 -8.16 15.10
CA TRP A 273 24.13 -9.04 15.69
C TRP A 273 22.98 -9.36 14.76
N GLY A 274 22.41 -8.32 14.12
CA GLY A 274 21.32 -8.45 13.16
C GLY A 274 21.75 -8.84 11.74
N LYS A 275 23.07 -9.04 11.51
CA LYS A 275 23.63 -9.37 10.19
C LYS A 275 24.03 -10.83 10.07
N LEU A 276 23.99 -11.58 11.18
CA LEU A 276 24.25 -13.01 11.22
C LEU A 276 22.95 -13.81 11.02
N PRO A 277 23.04 -15.08 10.59
CA PRO A 277 21.89 -15.94 10.39
C PRO A 277 20.92 -15.93 11.57
N ILE A 278 19.62 -15.84 11.27
CA ILE A 278 18.58 -15.76 12.30
C ILE A 278 18.51 -17.04 13.15
N ASP A 279 18.88 -18.17 12.56
CA ASP A 279 18.86 -19.50 13.21
C ASP A 279 20.02 -19.71 14.20
N TYR A 280 20.98 -18.78 14.24
CA TYR A 280 22.11 -18.90 15.17
C TYR A 280 21.68 -18.58 16.59
N THR A 281 22.06 -19.44 17.53
CA THR A 281 21.99 -19.12 18.97
C THR A 281 22.95 -17.99 19.29
N ASP A 282 22.74 -17.32 20.41
CA ASP A 282 23.61 -16.23 20.86
C ASP A 282 25.08 -16.68 20.98
N THR A 283 25.30 -17.91 21.46
CA THR A 283 26.63 -18.51 21.52
C THR A 283 27.26 -18.69 20.15
N GLN A 284 26.48 -19.15 19.17
CA GLN A 284 26.97 -19.33 17.80
C GLN A 284 27.30 -17.97 17.15
N ARG A 285 26.48 -16.93 17.39
CA ARG A 285 26.74 -15.55 16.92
C ARG A 285 28.04 -15.01 17.50
N LEU A 286 28.23 -15.10 18.83
CA LEU A 286 29.45 -14.67 19.51
C LEU A 286 30.69 -15.39 18.99
N ASN A 287 30.61 -16.72 18.77
CA ASN A 287 31.69 -17.50 18.22
C ASN A 287 32.03 -17.11 16.78
N LYS A 288 30.99 -16.90 15.92
CA LYS A 288 31.20 -16.48 14.53
C LYS A 288 31.92 -15.13 14.47
N ILE A 289 31.46 -14.13 15.25
CA ILE A 289 32.09 -12.83 15.31
C ILE A 289 33.54 -12.96 15.86
N GLY A 290 33.76 -13.82 16.88
CA GLY A 290 35.07 -14.10 17.42
C GLY A 290 36.05 -14.64 16.39
N ASN A 291 35.63 -15.64 15.65
CA ASN A 291 36.42 -16.25 14.58
C ASN A 291 36.75 -15.25 13.46
N LEU A 292 35.80 -14.41 13.09
CA LEU A 292 36.00 -13.35 12.07
C LEU A 292 37.06 -12.35 12.54
N LEU A 293 36.94 -11.83 13.74
CA LEU A 293 37.93 -10.88 14.28
C LEU A 293 39.34 -11.49 14.41
N MET A 294 39.45 -12.75 14.87
CA MET A 294 40.74 -13.44 14.92
C MET A 294 41.35 -13.64 13.53
N LYS A 295 40.51 -13.93 12.52
CA LYS A 295 40.95 -14.06 11.13
C LYS A 295 41.45 -12.72 10.58
N MET A 296 40.70 -11.63 10.79
CA MET A 296 41.09 -10.28 10.35
C MET A 296 42.39 -9.82 11.04
N ARG A 297 42.55 -10.15 12.31
CA ARG A 297 43.80 -9.87 13.06
C ARG A 297 44.99 -10.65 12.48
N ARG A 298 44.85 -11.94 12.20
CA ARG A 298 45.91 -12.76 11.58
C ARG A 298 46.28 -12.26 10.19
N GLN A 299 45.35 -11.66 9.48
CA GLN A 299 45.55 -11.05 8.15
C GLN A 299 46.15 -9.63 8.22
N GLY A 300 46.41 -9.10 9.44
CA GLY A 300 46.98 -7.77 9.63
C GLY A 300 46.02 -6.63 9.24
N VAL A 301 44.73 -6.86 9.24
CA VAL A 301 43.70 -5.84 8.88
C VAL A 301 43.33 -5.01 10.09
N ILE A 302 43.23 -5.68 11.26
CA ILE A 302 42.88 -5.05 12.53
C ILE A 302 43.84 -5.54 13.64
N TRP A 303 43.96 -4.75 14.69
CA TRP A 303 44.72 -5.12 15.88
C TRP A 303 43.94 -4.75 17.14
N VAL A 304 44.34 -5.30 18.28
CA VAL A 304 43.71 -5.04 19.57
C VAL A 304 44.77 -4.49 20.53
N ASP A 305 44.45 -3.41 21.23
CA ASP A 305 45.33 -2.78 22.22
C ASP A 305 45.27 -3.44 23.61
N GLU A 306 45.97 -2.87 24.59
CA GLU A 306 46.02 -3.35 25.98
C GLU A 306 44.67 -3.23 26.70
N ASP A 307 43.84 -2.24 26.30
CA ASP A 307 42.48 -2.01 26.81
C ASP A 307 41.42 -2.89 26.11
N ARG A 308 41.86 -3.83 25.28
CA ARG A 308 41.01 -4.74 24.48
C ARG A 308 40.10 -4.03 23.48
N MET A 309 40.52 -2.85 23.00
CA MET A 309 39.86 -2.14 21.96
C MET A 309 40.44 -2.51 20.59
N TRP A 310 39.58 -2.56 19.59
CA TRP A 310 39.93 -2.95 18.22
C TRP A 310 40.20 -1.72 17.36
N HIS A 311 41.26 -1.78 16.58
CA HIS A 311 41.74 -0.72 15.71
C HIS A 311 41.96 -1.25 14.30
N LEU A 312 41.87 -0.36 13.30
CA LEU A 312 42.28 -0.66 11.93
C LEU A 312 43.81 -0.52 11.85
N VAL A 313 44.48 -1.40 11.15
CA VAL A 313 45.92 -1.21 10.81
C VAL A 313 45.97 -0.12 9.74
N GLU A 314 46.66 0.97 10.08
CA GLU A 314 46.93 2.05 9.11
C GLU A 314 47.95 1.53 8.08
N SER A 315 47.59 1.61 6.77
CA SER A 315 48.46 1.24 5.65
C SER A 315 49.38 2.39 5.26
#